data_ca8f261af7f75202d812bc2dc35dd54a
#
_entry.id   ca8f261af7f75202d812bc2dc35dd54a
#
_cell.length_a   1.000
_cell.length_b   1.000
_cell.length_c   1.000
_cell.angle_alpha   90.00
_cell.angle_beta   90.00
_cell.angle_gamma   90.00
#
_symmetry.space_group_name_H-M   'P 1'
#
loop_
_entity.id
_entity.type
_entity.pdbx_description
1 polymer ?
#
loop_
_entity_poly.entity_id
_entity_poly.type
_entity_poly.pdbx_seq_one_letter_code
_entity_poly.pdbx_strand_id
1 'polypeptide(L)'
;MKYTRKEFIKTSALLGGGILFSGNYFSKKLNEDDNRFKLLREGFGVFNARGGSIGYYYGKDALVVIDTQFPETAKIFMDGLRTKTDRNIDLLFNTHHHGDHTSGNSYLKQFAKNIVANENCVKLQIKRNTKPGEEDKIVTADLTFTDAFNADIGKEKINAFHLNPAHTGGDSVIHFEEANIAHVGDLVFNKTYPYFNLDDEGSFRGWITYLEKLYAKFDNDTVFIFGHGPTNELLDVTGKKEDLILMRDYISSILDYTQNQIIAGKTEDEIAETKEISGVVSRTSYWPDALEKNLREAYKELKR
;
A
#
# COMPACT_ATOMS: atom_id res chain seq x y z
N MET A 1 -2.70 17.89 7.34
CA MET A 1 -3.28 18.96 6.47
C MET A 1 -4.76 18.69 6.28
N LYS A 2 -5.64 19.70 6.31
CA LYS A 2 -7.09 19.49 6.16
C LYS A 2 -7.50 20.00 4.78
N TYR A 3 -7.86 19.11 3.87
CA TYR A 3 -8.30 19.46 2.52
C TYR A 3 -9.83 19.56 2.53
N THR A 4 -10.37 20.79 2.44
CA THR A 4 -11.81 21.03 2.56
C THR A 4 -12.53 20.81 1.22
N ARG A 5 -13.85 20.51 1.26
CA ARG A 5 -14.70 20.39 0.07
C ARG A 5 -14.59 21.60 -0.87
N LYS A 6 -14.37 22.80 -0.33
CA LYS A 6 -14.26 24.05 -1.10
C LYS A 6 -12.94 24.14 -1.87
N GLU A 7 -11.84 23.63 -1.31
CA GLU A 7 -10.54 23.54 -1.98
C GLU A 7 -10.55 22.41 -3.00
N PHE A 8 -11.18 21.28 -2.69
CA PHE A 8 -11.43 20.17 -3.60
C PHE A 8 -12.20 20.63 -4.86
N ILE A 9 -13.28 21.40 -4.71
CA ILE A 9 -14.07 21.94 -5.82
C ILE A 9 -13.31 23.02 -6.61
N LYS A 10 -12.53 23.89 -5.96
CA LYS A 10 -11.74 24.94 -6.64
C LYS A 10 -10.65 24.34 -7.52
N THR A 11 -9.95 23.31 -7.06
CA THR A 11 -8.93 22.61 -7.86
C THR A 11 -9.57 21.91 -9.07
N SER A 12 -10.83 21.47 -8.95
CA SER A 12 -11.60 20.85 -10.03
C SER A 12 -12.05 21.83 -11.13
N ALA A 13 -12.21 23.12 -10.82
CA ALA A 13 -12.74 24.10 -11.75
C ALA A 13 -11.69 24.77 -12.66
N LEU A 14 -10.41 24.67 -12.35
CA LEU A 14 -9.33 25.37 -13.04
C LEU A 14 -8.70 24.62 -14.24
N LEU A 15 -9.08 23.37 -14.50
CA LEU A 15 -8.52 22.53 -15.56
C LEU A 15 -9.51 22.12 -16.67
N GLY A 16 -10.62 22.84 -16.79
CA GLY A 16 -11.66 22.62 -17.81
C GLY A 16 -11.35 23.23 -19.18
N GLY A 17 -10.17 23.02 -19.75
CA GLY A 17 -9.83 23.37 -21.12
C GLY A 17 -9.88 22.14 -22.03
N GLY A 18 -10.97 21.97 -22.79
CA GLY A 18 -11.21 20.78 -23.60
C GLY A 18 -10.26 20.64 -24.77
N ILE A 19 -9.74 19.42 -24.97
CA ILE A 19 -9.29 18.93 -26.27
C ILE A 19 -10.22 17.79 -26.66
N LEU A 20 -11.07 18.06 -27.68
CA LEU A 20 -11.89 17.05 -28.33
C LEU A 20 -10.99 16.14 -29.17
N PHE A 21 -10.65 14.97 -28.65
CA PHE A 21 -10.16 13.88 -29.47
C PHE A 21 -11.33 12.96 -29.85
N SER A 22 -11.81 13.10 -31.08
CA SER A 22 -12.67 12.11 -31.70
C SER A 22 -11.82 10.91 -32.14
N GLY A 23 -11.66 9.97 -31.25
CA GLY A 23 -11.10 8.67 -31.54
C GLY A 23 -12.14 7.60 -31.25
N ASN A 24 -12.56 6.85 -32.26
CA ASN A 24 -13.39 5.66 -32.11
C ASN A 24 -12.65 4.65 -31.24
N TYR A 25 -12.84 4.74 -29.91
CA TYR A 25 -12.43 3.67 -29.00
C TYR A 25 -13.44 2.52 -29.14
N PHE A 26 -13.02 1.46 -29.81
CA PHE A 26 -13.61 0.15 -29.62
C PHE A 26 -13.53 -0.16 -28.12
N SER A 27 -14.61 0.07 -27.39
CA SER A 27 -14.77 -0.42 -26.03
C SER A 27 -14.88 -1.96 -26.14
N LYS A 28 -13.75 -2.63 -26.01
CA LYS A 28 -13.74 -4.06 -25.72
C LYS A 28 -14.39 -4.17 -24.33
N LYS A 29 -15.66 -4.59 -24.28
CA LYS A 29 -16.36 -4.93 -23.04
C LYS A 29 -15.46 -5.91 -22.31
N LEU A 30 -14.74 -5.43 -21.29
CA LEU A 30 -14.06 -6.34 -20.36
C LEU A 30 -15.18 -7.16 -19.73
N ASN A 31 -15.05 -8.46 -19.75
CA ASN A 31 -16.01 -9.39 -19.18
C ASN A 31 -16.31 -8.94 -17.74
N GLU A 32 -17.57 -9.01 -17.32
CA GLU A 32 -18.00 -8.78 -15.93
C GLU A 32 -17.33 -9.74 -14.94
N ASP A 33 -16.60 -10.74 -15.46
CA ASP A 33 -15.87 -11.81 -14.78
C ASP A 33 -14.35 -11.60 -14.72
N ASP A 34 -13.82 -10.37 -14.83
CA ASP A 34 -12.38 -10.16 -14.60
C ASP A 34 -12.06 -10.38 -13.12
N ASN A 35 -11.56 -11.58 -12.81
CA ASN A 35 -11.25 -12.04 -11.45
C ASN A 35 -10.17 -11.22 -10.72
N ARG A 36 -9.57 -10.23 -11.39
CA ARG A 36 -8.64 -9.27 -10.78
C ARG A 36 -9.34 -8.16 -10.01
N PHE A 37 -10.63 -7.95 -10.23
CA PHE A 37 -11.45 -6.98 -9.52
C PHE A 37 -12.37 -7.66 -8.52
N LYS A 38 -12.39 -7.17 -7.28
CA LYS A 38 -13.32 -7.59 -6.23
C LYS A 38 -13.99 -6.36 -5.63
N LEU A 39 -15.31 -6.30 -5.70
CA LEU A 39 -16.09 -5.30 -5.00
C LEU A 39 -16.21 -5.69 -3.53
N LEU A 40 -15.93 -4.76 -2.61
CA LEU A 40 -15.98 -4.96 -1.17
C LEU A 40 -17.25 -4.37 -0.56
N ARG A 41 -17.58 -3.14 -0.97
CA ARG A 41 -18.81 -2.41 -0.61
C ARG A 41 -19.23 -1.56 -1.81
N GLU A 42 -20.41 -0.90 -1.73
CA GLU A 42 -20.89 -0.04 -2.83
C GLU A 42 -19.84 1.00 -3.22
N GLY A 43 -19.38 0.94 -4.46
CA GLY A 43 -18.35 1.82 -5.00
C GLY A 43 -16.91 1.53 -4.56
N PHE A 44 -16.68 0.67 -3.57
CA PHE A 44 -15.36 0.32 -3.07
C PHE A 44 -14.90 -1.05 -3.54
N GLY A 45 -13.69 -1.16 -4.00
CA GLY A 45 -13.12 -2.43 -4.41
C GLY A 45 -11.62 -2.50 -4.33
N VAL A 46 -11.11 -3.67 -4.67
CA VAL A 46 -9.69 -3.95 -4.81
C VAL A 46 -9.43 -4.58 -6.15
N PHE A 47 -8.32 -4.18 -6.76
CA PHE A 47 -7.75 -4.81 -7.94
C PHE A 47 -6.40 -5.42 -7.57
N ASN A 48 -6.17 -6.65 -8.01
CA ASN A 48 -4.90 -7.31 -7.80
C ASN A 48 -4.41 -7.97 -9.10
N ALA A 49 -3.12 -7.72 -9.39
CA ALA A 49 -2.40 -8.31 -10.52
C ALA A 49 -0.93 -8.49 -10.09
N ARG A 50 0.05 -8.11 -10.92
CA ARG A 50 1.45 -8.11 -10.53
C ARG A 50 1.77 -6.88 -9.69
N GLY A 51 2.30 -7.08 -8.49
CA GLY A 51 2.65 -6.02 -7.52
C GLY A 51 1.71 -6.02 -6.32
N GLY A 52 1.74 -4.94 -5.56
CA GLY A 52 0.84 -4.73 -4.44
C GLY A 52 -0.62 -4.52 -4.88
N SER A 53 -1.57 -4.63 -3.99
CA SER A 53 -2.98 -4.42 -4.31
C SER A 53 -3.30 -2.95 -4.60
N ILE A 54 -4.23 -2.69 -5.53
CA ILE A 54 -4.78 -1.35 -5.77
C ILE A 54 -6.16 -1.27 -5.12
N GLY A 55 -6.30 -0.40 -4.11
CA GLY A 55 -7.61 -0.03 -3.59
C GLY A 55 -8.27 1.04 -4.46
N TYR A 56 -9.60 1.01 -4.61
CA TYR A 56 -10.29 2.06 -5.35
C TYR A 56 -11.69 2.36 -4.78
N TYR A 57 -12.10 3.60 -4.94
CA TYR A 57 -13.47 4.07 -4.71
C TYR A 57 -13.95 4.84 -5.94
N TYR A 58 -15.08 4.45 -6.52
CA TYR A 58 -15.78 5.19 -7.54
C TYR A 58 -17.19 5.57 -7.05
N GLY A 59 -17.31 6.79 -6.59
CA GLY A 59 -18.59 7.34 -6.13
C GLY A 59 -19.12 8.40 -7.08
N LYS A 60 -20.32 8.89 -6.76
CA LYS A 60 -20.94 9.99 -7.52
C LYS A 60 -20.08 11.26 -7.46
N ASP A 61 -19.45 11.52 -6.33
CA ASP A 61 -18.76 12.79 -6.05
C ASP A 61 -17.24 12.72 -6.29
N ALA A 62 -16.64 11.51 -6.22
CA ALA A 62 -15.20 11.33 -6.37
C ALA A 62 -14.80 9.96 -6.94
N LEU A 63 -13.61 9.93 -7.53
CA LEU A 63 -12.84 8.73 -7.84
C LEU A 63 -11.52 8.80 -7.06
N VAL A 64 -11.26 7.79 -6.23
CA VAL A 64 -10.04 7.69 -5.43
C VAL A 64 -9.35 6.35 -5.73
N VAL A 65 -8.04 6.38 -5.82
CA VAL A 65 -7.20 5.21 -6.05
C VAL A 65 -6.10 5.16 -5.00
N ILE A 66 -5.77 3.99 -4.50
CA ILE A 66 -4.69 3.76 -3.54
C ILE A 66 -3.72 2.76 -4.16
N ASP A 67 -2.45 3.17 -4.30
CA ASP A 67 -1.37 2.49 -4.98
C ASP A 67 -1.61 2.28 -6.48
N THR A 68 -0.59 1.83 -7.20
CA THR A 68 -0.63 1.87 -8.66
C THR A 68 0.01 0.66 -9.33
N GLN A 69 0.65 -0.23 -8.58
CA GLN A 69 1.42 -1.35 -9.12
C GLN A 69 2.50 -0.88 -10.13
N PHE A 70 2.61 -1.59 -11.25
CA PHE A 70 3.50 -1.26 -12.37
C PHE A 70 2.71 -0.61 -13.52
N PRO A 71 3.36 0.11 -14.46
CA PRO A 71 2.66 0.80 -15.53
C PRO A 71 1.73 -0.08 -16.36
N GLU A 72 2.13 -1.33 -16.63
CA GLU A 72 1.35 -2.28 -17.42
C GLU A 72 0.08 -2.72 -16.70
N THR A 73 0.17 -3.00 -15.41
CA THR A 73 -0.98 -3.41 -14.59
C THR A 73 -1.86 -2.23 -14.21
N ALA A 74 -1.27 -1.05 -14.01
CA ALA A 74 -1.99 0.21 -13.86
C ALA A 74 -2.86 0.53 -15.08
N LYS A 75 -2.36 0.22 -16.29
CA LYS A 75 -3.16 0.34 -17.52
C LYS A 75 -4.35 -0.61 -17.50
N ILE A 76 -4.14 -1.88 -17.17
CA ILE A 76 -5.21 -2.87 -17.08
C ILE A 76 -6.26 -2.45 -16.05
N PHE A 77 -5.81 -1.98 -14.88
CA PHE A 77 -6.67 -1.43 -13.84
C PHE A 77 -7.53 -0.29 -14.36
N MET A 78 -6.91 0.69 -15.02
CA MET A 78 -7.64 1.87 -15.51
C MET A 78 -8.62 1.52 -16.62
N ASP A 79 -8.24 0.62 -17.55
CA ASP A 79 -9.14 0.13 -18.60
C ASP A 79 -10.37 -0.58 -17.99
N GLY A 80 -10.18 -1.40 -16.94
CA GLY A 80 -11.27 -2.03 -16.20
C GLY A 80 -12.14 -1.03 -15.44
N LEU A 81 -11.52 -0.06 -14.77
CA LEU A 81 -12.24 0.97 -14.03
C LEU A 81 -13.09 1.87 -14.96
N ARG A 82 -12.65 2.14 -16.18
CA ARG A 82 -13.39 2.90 -17.21
C ARG A 82 -14.69 2.23 -17.65
N THR A 83 -14.88 0.94 -17.36
CA THR A 83 -16.20 0.29 -17.57
C THR A 83 -17.23 0.70 -16.50
N LYS A 84 -16.79 1.26 -15.39
CA LYS A 84 -17.63 1.67 -14.25
C LYS A 84 -17.81 3.18 -14.17
N THR A 85 -16.83 3.97 -14.61
CA THR A 85 -16.85 5.44 -14.52
C THR A 85 -15.96 6.10 -15.55
N ASP A 86 -16.41 7.19 -16.13
CA ASP A 86 -15.61 8.07 -17.01
C ASP A 86 -14.86 9.17 -16.23
N ARG A 87 -15.02 9.19 -14.90
CA ARG A 87 -14.42 10.19 -14.03
C ARG A 87 -12.91 10.09 -13.99
N ASN A 88 -12.21 11.21 -13.96
CA ASN A 88 -10.78 11.25 -13.65
C ASN A 88 -10.56 11.03 -12.15
N ILE A 89 -9.38 10.52 -11.81
CA ILE A 89 -8.97 10.27 -10.43
C ILE A 89 -8.81 11.63 -9.71
N ASP A 90 -9.61 11.85 -8.68
CA ASP A 90 -9.55 13.07 -7.89
C ASP A 90 -8.37 13.04 -6.92
N LEU A 91 -8.16 11.89 -6.25
CA LEU A 91 -7.02 11.64 -5.35
C LEU A 91 -6.45 10.24 -5.62
N LEU A 92 -5.14 10.20 -5.83
CA LEU A 92 -4.36 8.98 -5.86
C LEU A 92 -3.43 8.98 -4.66
N PHE A 93 -3.52 7.96 -3.81
CA PHE A 93 -2.65 7.82 -2.64
C PHE A 93 -1.56 6.79 -2.92
N ASN A 94 -0.34 7.03 -2.42
CA ASN A 94 0.66 5.98 -2.27
C ASN A 94 0.82 5.62 -0.79
N THR A 95 0.70 4.33 -0.47
CA THR A 95 0.85 3.83 0.90
C THR A 95 2.29 3.93 1.38
N HIS A 96 3.25 3.58 0.51
CA HIS A 96 4.69 3.65 0.76
C HIS A 96 5.47 3.70 -0.56
N HIS A 97 6.79 3.71 -0.53
CA HIS A 97 7.65 4.05 -1.67
C HIS A 97 8.02 2.90 -2.61
N HIS A 98 7.73 1.63 -2.29
CA HIS A 98 8.17 0.50 -3.10
C HIS A 98 7.61 0.54 -4.52
N GLY A 99 8.40 0.05 -5.47
CA GLY A 99 8.11 0.19 -6.89
C GLY A 99 6.85 -0.53 -7.34
N ASP A 100 6.50 -1.63 -6.70
CA ASP A 100 5.26 -2.38 -6.96
C ASP A 100 4.00 -1.73 -6.37
N HIS A 101 4.14 -0.59 -5.71
CA HIS A 101 3.06 0.30 -5.25
C HIS A 101 3.05 1.65 -5.97
N THR A 102 4.20 2.11 -6.49
CA THR A 102 4.34 3.47 -7.00
C THR A 102 4.76 3.58 -8.46
N SER A 103 5.31 2.54 -9.09
CA SER A 103 5.81 2.63 -10.48
C SER A 103 4.71 2.98 -11.48
N GLY A 104 3.47 2.54 -11.23
CA GLY A 104 2.30 2.86 -12.04
C GLY A 104 1.85 4.32 -11.95
N ASN A 105 2.42 5.12 -11.03
CA ASN A 105 2.20 6.58 -10.99
C ASN A 105 2.49 7.20 -12.35
N SER A 106 3.53 6.74 -13.03
CA SER A 106 3.91 7.23 -14.37
C SER A 106 2.80 7.07 -15.41
N TYR A 107 1.96 6.03 -15.29
CA TYR A 107 0.82 5.84 -16.15
C TYR A 107 -0.44 6.53 -15.63
N LEU A 108 -0.76 6.44 -14.33
CA LEU A 108 -1.99 6.98 -13.77
C LEU A 108 -2.00 8.49 -13.61
N LYS A 109 -0.83 9.15 -13.54
CA LYS A 109 -0.72 10.61 -13.39
C LYS A 109 -1.52 11.40 -14.44
N GLN A 110 -1.59 10.92 -15.67
CA GLN A 110 -2.36 11.58 -16.73
C GLN A 110 -3.87 11.62 -16.46
N PHE A 111 -4.37 10.76 -15.58
CA PHE A 111 -5.78 10.68 -15.18
C PHE A 111 -6.02 11.23 -13.77
N ALA A 112 -4.95 11.46 -12.99
CA ALA A 112 -5.03 11.89 -11.60
C ALA A 112 -4.80 13.40 -11.45
N LYS A 113 -5.67 14.07 -10.68
CA LYS A 113 -5.49 15.47 -10.33
C LYS A 113 -4.32 15.66 -9.38
N ASN A 114 -4.29 14.87 -8.31
CA ASN A 114 -3.23 14.92 -7.31
C ASN A 114 -2.83 13.50 -6.90
N ILE A 115 -1.54 13.31 -6.69
CA ILE A 115 -0.97 12.16 -5.99
C ILE A 115 -0.62 12.63 -4.58
N VAL A 116 -1.03 11.86 -3.57
CA VAL A 116 -0.85 12.17 -2.14
C VAL A 116 -0.02 11.08 -1.48
N ALA A 117 0.99 11.44 -0.70
CA ALA A 117 1.79 10.49 0.07
C ALA A 117 2.38 11.12 1.33
N ASN A 118 2.88 10.27 2.23
CA ASN A 118 3.71 10.73 3.33
C ASN A 118 5.03 11.34 2.79
N GLU A 119 5.56 12.36 3.45
CA GLU A 119 6.81 13.03 3.03
C GLU A 119 8.00 12.04 2.95
N ASN A 120 8.09 11.09 3.87
CA ASN A 120 9.17 10.09 3.84
C ASN A 120 8.98 9.08 2.71
N CYS A 121 7.74 8.74 2.36
CA CYS A 121 7.46 7.95 1.15
C CYS A 121 8.10 8.61 -0.08
N VAL A 122 7.91 9.91 -0.29
CA VAL A 122 8.51 10.64 -1.42
C VAL A 122 10.04 10.65 -1.33
N LYS A 123 10.60 10.94 -0.17
CA LYS A 123 12.07 10.96 0.03
C LYS A 123 12.70 9.59 -0.28
N LEU A 124 12.08 8.51 0.22
CA LEU A 124 12.55 7.15 -0.03
C LEU A 124 12.35 6.72 -1.48
N GLN A 125 11.24 7.12 -2.12
CA GLN A 125 11.00 6.87 -3.54
C GLN A 125 12.11 7.47 -4.40
N ILE A 126 12.50 8.72 -4.16
CA ILE A 126 13.62 9.37 -4.83
C ILE A 126 14.93 8.64 -4.52
N LYS A 127 15.25 8.44 -3.24
CA LYS A 127 16.51 7.82 -2.79
C LYS A 127 16.74 6.42 -3.37
N ARG A 128 15.68 5.60 -3.50
CA ARG A 128 15.78 4.18 -3.86
C ARG A 128 15.55 3.89 -5.34
N ASN A 129 14.79 4.73 -6.04
CA ASN A 129 14.36 4.45 -7.40
C ASN A 129 15.03 5.35 -8.45
N THR A 130 15.90 6.26 -8.06
CA THR A 130 16.64 7.13 -8.98
C THR A 130 18.14 6.99 -8.81
N LYS A 131 18.87 7.28 -9.89
CA LYS A 131 20.30 7.58 -9.81
C LYS A 131 20.48 9.08 -9.60
N PRO A 132 21.59 9.54 -9.01
CA PRO A 132 21.84 10.97 -8.89
C PRO A 132 21.72 11.70 -10.25
N GLY A 133 20.90 12.74 -10.29
CA GLY A 133 20.58 13.51 -11.50
C GLY A 133 19.47 12.92 -12.37
N GLU A 134 18.73 11.93 -11.88
CA GLU A 134 17.60 11.30 -12.58
C GLU A 134 16.28 11.44 -11.81
N GLU A 135 16.23 12.33 -10.82
CA GLU A 135 15.07 12.51 -9.93
C GLU A 135 13.80 12.86 -10.70
N ASP A 136 13.92 13.59 -11.82
CA ASP A 136 12.80 13.96 -12.68
C ASP A 136 12.21 12.78 -13.49
N LYS A 137 12.87 11.61 -13.47
CA LYS A 137 12.41 10.44 -14.24
C LYS A 137 11.33 9.64 -13.51
N ILE A 138 11.09 9.90 -12.24
CA ILE A 138 10.05 9.24 -11.47
C ILE A 138 8.89 10.20 -11.20
N VAL A 139 7.69 9.65 -11.05
CA VAL A 139 6.49 10.42 -10.69
C VAL A 139 6.19 10.19 -9.23
N THR A 140 6.44 11.22 -8.43
CA THR A 140 6.17 11.25 -6.99
C THR A 140 4.87 11.97 -6.66
N ALA A 141 4.52 12.05 -5.37
CA ALA A 141 3.33 12.78 -4.93
C ALA A 141 3.46 14.31 -5.13
N ASP A 142 2.34 14.92 -5.52
CA ASP A 142 2.19 16.39 -5.62
C ASP A 142 1.87 17.03 -4.27
N LEU A 143 1.14 16.27 -3.42
CA LEU A 143 0.72 16.69 -2.08
C LEU A 143 1.32 15.74 -1.07
N THR A 144 1.97 16.30 -0.06
CA THR A 144 2.58 15.51 1.01
C THR A 144 2.01 15.85 2.37
N PHE A 145 2.13 14.91 3.30
CA PHE A 145 1.79 15.10 4.71
C PHE A 145 2.81 14.42 5.61
N THR A 146 2.96 14.93 6.82
CA THR A 146 3.84 14.33 7.85
C THR A 146 3.04 13.30 8.67
N ASP A 147 1.99 13.76 9.35
CA ASP A 147 1.20 12.93 10.27
C ASP A 147 -0.11 12.44 9.63
N ALA A 148 -0.88 13.37 9.06
CA ALA A 148 -2.18 13.04 8.46
C ALA A 148 -2.59 14.01 7.34
N PHE A 149 -3.38 13.46 6.40
CA PHE A 149 -4.09 14.17 5.36
C PHE A 149 -5.58 13.79 5.43
N ASN A 150 -6.48 14.80 5.40
CA ASN A 150 -7.91 14.58 5.45
C ASN A 150 -8.59 15.20 4.24
N ALA A 151 -9.56 14.50 3.66
CA ALA A 151 -10.37 14.98 2.56
C ALA A 151 -11.85 14.59 2.72
N ASP A 152 -12.75 15.55 2.49
CA ASP A 152 -14.18 15.31 2.39
C ASP A 152 -14.53 15.12 0.91
N ILE A 153 -15.05 13.96 0.53
CA ILE A 153 -15.40 13.59 -0.85
C ILE A 153 -16.88 13.23 -0.98
N GLY A 154 -17.73 14.18 -0.74
CA GLY A 154 -19.17 13.99 -0.77
C GLY A 154 -19.71 13.39 0.53
N LYS A 155 -20.21 12.17 0.48
CA LYS A 155 -20.70 11.46 1.68
C LYS A 155 -19.58 10.75 2.44
N GLU A 156 -18.42 10.60 1.81
CA GLU A 156 -17.29 9.86 2.36
C GLU A 156 -16.21 10.80 2.88
N LYS A 157 -15.52 10.39 3.92
CA LYS A 157 -14.36 11.07 4.48
C LYS A 157 -13.15 10.18 4.41
N ILE A 158 -12.05 10.76 3.96
CA ILE A 158 -10.76 10.06 3.92
C ILE A 158 -9.87 10.64 5.01
N ASN A 159 -9.33 9.74 5.84
CA ASN A 159 -8.23 10.03 6.75
C ASN A 159 -7.03 9.17 6.35
N ALA A 160 -6.05 9.78 5.67
CA ALA A 160 -4.75 9.15 5.44
C ALA A 160 -3.78 9.55 6.54
N PHE A 161 -3.10 8.60 7.19
CA PHE A 161 -2.23 8.88 8.31
C PHE A 161 -1.00 7.98 8.37
N HIS A 162 0.08 8.52 8.94
CA HIS A 162 1.32 7.86 9.31
C HIS A 162 1.46 7.89 10.84
N LEU A 163 1.96 6.81 11.45
CA LEU A 163 2.15 6.76 12.91
C LEU A 163 3.61 6.78 13.33
N ASN A 164 4.41 5.95 12.70
CA ASN A 164 5.85 5.79 12.94
C ASN A 164 6.45 4.88 11.85
N PRO A 165 7.79 4.82 11.67
CA PRO A 165 8.43 3.82 10.83
C PRO A 165 8.02 2.40 11.18
N ALA A 166 7.69 1.58 10.17
CA ALA A 166 7.23 0.21 10.31
C ALA A 166 7.83 -0.69 9.21
N HIS A 167 7.07 -1.06 8.17
CA HIS A 167 7.60 -1.75 6.99
C HIS A 167 8.63 -0.88 6.26
N THR A 168 8.34 0.42 6.16
CA THR A 168 9.25 1.48 5.70
C THR A 168 9.20 2.69 6.63
N GLY A 169 10.01 3.71 6.36
CA GLY A 169 9.96 4.99 7.07
C GLY A 169 8.76 5.88 6.69
N GLY A 170 7.97 5.50 5.68
CA GLY A 170 6.90 6.35 5.13
C GLY A 170 5.54 5.66 4.96
N ASP A 171 5.28 4.56 5.70
CA ASP A 171 4.02 3.82 5.57
C ASP A 171 2.82 4.64 5.99
N SER A 172 1.76 4.58 5.19
CA SER A 172 0.50 5.28 5.45
C SER A 172 -0.69 4.35 5.35
N VAL A 173 -1.66 4.57 6.23
CA VAL A 173 -2.98 3.94 6.17
C VAL A 173 -3.96 4.92 5.56
N ILE A 174 -4.75 4.47 4.58
CA ILE A 174 -5.81 5.26 3.96
C ILE A 174 -7.16 4.69 4.42
N HIS A 175 -7.84 5.42 5.28
CA HIS A 175 -9.10 5.05 5.89
C HIS A 175 -10.27 5.84 5.29
N PHE A 176 -11.27 5.12 4.78
CA PHE A 176 -12.57 5.63 4.38
C PHE A 176 -13.52 5.44 5.56
N GLU A 177 -13.83 6.56 6.24
CA GLU A 177 -14.48 6.53 7.55
C GLU A 177 -15.91 6.00 7.49
N GLU A 178 -16.74 6.50 6.55
CA GLU A 178 -18.15 6.10 6.47
C GLU A 178 -18.32 4.68 5.91
N ALA A 179 -17.47 4.28 4.97
CA ALA A 179 -17.45 2.91 4.44
C ALA A 179 -16.79 1.92 5.39
N ASN A 180 -16.06 2.39 6.40
CA ASN A 180 -15.28 1.57 7.32
C ASN A 180 -14.34 0.58 6.60
N ILE A 181 -13.54 1.14 5.65
CA ILE A 181 -12.52 0.41 4.87
C ILE A 181 -11.17 1.07 5.09
N ALA A 182 -10.15 0.30 5.43
CA ALA A 182 -8.78 0.78 5.60
C ALA A 182 -7.81 0.04 4.68
N HIS A 183 -7.13 0.76 3.79
CA HIS A 183 -6.01 0.23 3.03
C HIS A 183 -4.74 0.44 3.84
N VAL A 184 -4.07 -0.65 4.20
CA VAL A 184 -2.88 -0.62 5.09
C VAL A 184 -1.57 -0.90 4.35
N GLY A 185 -1.63 -1.09 3.03
CA GLY A 185 -0.43 -1.42 2.25
C GLY A 185 0.32 -2.60 2.83
N ASP A 186 1.63 -2.51 2.81
CA ASP A 186 2.56 -3.56 3.24
C ASP A 186 2.77 -3.63 4.76
N LEU A 187 1.94 -2.91 5.52
CA LEU A 187 1.83 -3.19 6.95
C LEU A 187 1.29 -4.61 7.21
N VAL A 188 0.62 -5.22 6.21
CA VAL A 188 0.20 -6.62 6.27
C VAL A 188 0.50 -7.36 4.96
N PHE A 189 1.28 -8.42 5.08
CA PHE A 189 1.48 -9.48 4.08
C PHE A 189 0.61 -10.67 4.49
N ASN A 190 -0.57 -10.79 3.88
CA ASN A 190 -1.52 -11.83 4.29
C ASN A 190 -0.97 -13.24 3.99
N LYS A 191 -0.66 -14.01 5.05
CA LYS A 191 -0.13 -15.40 4.98
C LYS A 191 1.16 -15.57 4.16
N THR A 192 1.84 -14.47 3.80
CA THR A 192 3.12 -14.50 3.08
C THR A 192 4.24 -13.93 3.93
N TYR A 193 5.48 -14.31 3.64
CA TYR A 193 6.64 -13.69 4.27
C TYR A 193 6.72 -12.23 3.84
N PRO A 194 6.89 -11.28 4.76
CA PRO A 194 7.05 -9.89 4.41
C PRO A 194 8.42 -9.63 3.78
N TYR A 195 8.46 -8.72 2.83
CA TYR A 195 9.70 -8.02 2.50
C TYR A 195 10.01 -7.01 3.60
N PHE A 196 11.27 -6.90 3.99
CA PHE A 196 11.73 -5.91 4.95
C PHE A 196 13.17 -5.54 4.67
N ASN A 197 13.49 -4.24 4.80
CA ASN A 197 14.84 -3.73 4.63
C ASN A 197 15.03 -2.51 5.54
N LEU A 198 16.00 -2.56 6.43
CA LEU A 198 16.34 -1.45 7.34
C LEU A 198 16.84 -0.19 6.60
N ASP A 199 17.36 -0.33 5.38
CA ASP A 199 17.79 0.81 4.56
C ASP A 199 16.60 1.63 4.02
N ASP A 200 15.39 1.07 4.05
CA ASP A 200 14.12 1.74 3.74
C ASP A 200 13.54 2.47 4.98
N GLU A 201 14.40 2.67 5.99
CA GLU A 201 14.05 3.31 7.26
C GLU A 201 12.94 2.55 8.03
N GLY A 202 12.77 1.26 7.73
CA GLY A 202 11.85 0.38 8.44
C GLY A 202 12.33 0.04 9.86
N SER A 203 11.40 -0.45 10.68
CA SER A 203 11.68 -0.95 12.03
C SER A 203 10.72 -2.07 12.40
N PHE A 204 11.22 -3.24 12.73
CA PHE A 204 10.39 -4.34 13.24
C PHE A 204 9.67 -3.97 14.54
N ARG A 205 10.36 -3.31 15.48
CA ARG A 205 9.76 -2.84 16.73
C ARG A 205 8.70 -1.76 16.47
N GLY A 206 9.00 -0.85 15.55
CA GLY A 206 8.04 0.15 15.10
C GLY A 206 6.82 -0.48 14.43
N TRP A 207 7.01 -1.53 13.64
CA TRP A 207 5.95 -2.24 12.94
C TRP A 207 5.00 -2.96 13.91
N ILE A 208 5.55 -3.64 14.94
CA ILE A 208 4.75 -4.21 16.04
C ILE A 208 3.86 -3.13 16.66
N THR A 209 4.45 -2.00 17.06
CA THR A 209 3.73 -0.88 17.67
C THR A 209 2.66 -0.30 16.74
N TYR A 210 2.95 -0.19 15.45
CA TYR A 210 2.01 0.31 14.45
C TYR A 210 0.77 -0.60 14.36
N LEU A 211 0.97 -1.91 14.22
CA LEU A 211 -0.10 -2.89 14.13
C LEU A 211 -0.96 -2.94 15.40
N GLU A 212 -0.37 -2.82 16.59
CA GLU A 212 -1.09 -2.73 17.86
C GLU A 212 -1.97 -1.48 17.94
N LYS A 213 -1.44 -0.33 17.49
CA LYS A 213 -2.23 0.91 17.43
C LYS A 213 -3.38 0.81 16.43
N LEU A 214 -3.18 0.17 15.27
CA LEU A 214 -4.26 -0.06 14.31
C LEU A 214 -5.32 -0.99 14.90
N TYR A 215 -4.90 -2.07 15.56
CA TYR A 215 -5.82 -3.00 16.21
C TYR A 215 -6.67 -2.30 17.29
N ALA A 216 -6.09 -1.40 18.06
CA ALA A 216 -6.81 -0.62 19.07
C ALA A 216 -7.74 0.45 18.46
N LYS A 217 -7.36 1.02 17.30
CA LYS A 217 -8.09 2.12 16.65
C LYS A 217 -9.36 1.66 15.94
N PHE A 218 -9.28 0.54 15.23
CA PHE A 218 -10.36 0.07 14.38
C PHE A 218 -11.30 -0.89 15.08
N ASP A 219 -12.56 -0.92 14.66
CA ASP A 219 -13.54 -1.87 15.17
C ASP A 219 -13.51 -3.22 14.43
N ASN A 220 -14.35 -4.17 14.86
CA ASN A 220 -14.36 -5.52 14.31
C ASN A 220 -14.99 -5.60 12.90
N ASP A 221 -15.76 -4.59 12.49
CA ASP A 221 -16.47 -4.55 11.22
C ASP A 221 -15.64 -3.85 10.12
N THR A 222 -14.48 -3.31 10.48
CA THR A 222 -13.54 -2.70 9.52
C THR A 222 -13.05 -3.74 8.53
N VAL A 223 -13.17 -3.43 7.24
CA VAL A 223 -12.58 -4.22 6.16
C VAL A 223 -11.20 -3.66 5.86
N PHE A 224 -10.18 -4.51 5.95
CA PHE A 224 -8.81 -4.13 5.61
C PHE A 224 -8.46 -4.58 4.20
N ILE A 225 -7.72 -3.73 3.47
CA ILE A 225 -7.03 -4.07 2.22
C ILE A 225 -5.54 -4.10 2.54
N PHE A 226 -4.91 -5.23 2.26
CA PHE A 226 -3.49 -5.51 2.48
C PHE A 226 -2.70 -5.28 1.20
N GLY A 227 -1.40 -5.00 1.31
CA GLY A 227 -0.54 -4.85 0.14
C GLY A 227 -0.41 -6.16 -0.65
N HIS A 228 -0.19 -7.26 0.05
CA HIS A 228 0.04 -8.58 -0.55
C HIS A 228 -0.77 -9.69 0.11
N GLY A 229 -1.09 -10.72 -0.68
CA GLY A 229 -1.74 -11.96 -0.25
C GLY A 229 -1.07 -13.19 -0.84
N PRO A 230 -1.58 -14.41 -0.63
CA PRO A 230 -1.02 -15.62 -1.19
C PRO A 230 -0.90 -15.58 -2.71
N THR A 231 0.20 -16.08 -3.24
CA THR A 231 0.56 -15.97 -4.67
C THR A 231 -0.43 -16.59 -5.65
N ASN A 232 -1.24 -17.54 -5.20
CA ASN A 232 -2.15 -18.30 -6.05
C ASN A 232 -3.60 -17.78 -6.00
N GLU A 233 -3.91 -16.83 -5.11
CA GLU A 233 -5.26 -16.29 -4.93
C GLU A 233 -5.22 -14.76 -5.02
N LEU A 234 -5.42 -14.27 -6.23
CA LEU A 234 -5.28 -12.84 -6.58
C LEU A 234 -6.11 -11.89 -5.71
N LEU A 235 -7.14 -12.40 -5.01
CA LEU A 235 -8.06 -11.57 -4.24
C LEU A 235 -7.98 -11.80 -2.72
N ASP A 236 -7.04 -12.61 -2.22
CA ASP A 236 -6.83 -12.79 -0.77
C ASP A 236 -5.93 -11.68 -0.18
N VAL A 237 -6.21 -10.46 -0.61
CA VAL A 237 -5.58 -9.22 -0.12
C VAL A 237 -6.53 -8.42 0.76
N THR A 238 -7.55 -9.07 1.29
CA THR A 238 -8.52 -8.43 2.19
C THR A 238 -8.70 -9.24 3.46
N GLY A 239 -9.02 -8.57 4.55
CA GLY A 239 -9.22 -9.26 5.82
C GLY A 239 -9.82 -8.37 6.91
N LYS A 240 -9.59 -8.78 8.15
CA LYS A 240 -10.12 -8.17 9.37
C LYS A 240 -9.00 -7.74 10.30
N LYS A 241 -9.36 -7.09 11.39
CA LYS A 241 -8.37 -6.61 12.37
C LYS A 241 -7.54 -7.72 13.03
N GLU A 242 -8.05 -8.96 13.08
CA GLU A 242 -7.30 -10.11 13.59
C GLU A 242 -6.05 -10.41 12.75
N ASP A 243 -6.08 -10.13 11.45
CA ASP A 243 -4.94 -10.32 10.54
C ASP A 243 -3.79 -9.36 10.87
N LEU A 244 -4.08 -8.19 11.45
CA LEU A 244 -3.06 -7.27 11.98
C LEU A 244 -2.27 -7.94 13.11
N ILE A 245 -2.97 -8.67 13.99
CA ILE A 245 -2.35 -9.38 15.12
C ILE A 245 -1.54 -10.58 14.63
N LEU A 246 -2.03 -11.32 13.63
CA LEU A 246 -1.28 -12.43 13.03
C LEU A 246 0.03 -11.95 12.39
N MET A 247 0.04 -10.76 11.80
CA MET A 247 1.27 -10.15 11.26
C MET A 247 2.19 -9.67 12.38
N ARG A 248 1.65 -8.98 13.41
CA ARG A 248 2.39 -8.56 14.59
C ARG A 248 3.08 -9.73 15.28
N ASP A 249 2.35 -10.85 15.48
CA ASP A 249 2.87 -12.04 16.16
C ASP A 249 4.00 -12.69 15.36
N TYR A 250 3.88 -12.72 14.03
CA TYR A 250 4.98 -13.18 13.17
C TYR A 250 6.23 -12.32 13.37
N ILE A 251 6.10 -11.00 13.30
CA ILE A 251 7.24 -10.06 13.45
C ILE A 251 7.88 -10.21 14.83
N SER A 252 7.06 -10.30 15.90
CA SER A 252 7.53 -10.52 17.27
C SER A 252 8.31 -11.83 17.37
N SER A 253 7.81 -12.90 16.76
CA SER A 253 8.47 -14.21 16.78
C SER A 253 9.84 -14.19 16.08
N ILE A 254 9.98 -13.43 14.98
CA ILE A 254 11.27 -13.25 14.28
C ILE A 254 12.26 -12.52 15.20
N LEU A 255 11.84 -11.44 15.84
CA LEU A 255 12.71 -10.68 16.77
C LEU A 255 13.10 -11.54 17.98
N ASP A 256 12.15 -12.20 18.64
CA ASP A 256 12.39 -12.99 19.83
C ASP A 256 13.32 -14.19 19.53
N TYR A 257 13.06 -14.89 18.41
CA TYR A 257 13.94 -15.96 17.97
C TYR A 257 15.35 -15.45 17.75
N THR A 258 15.51 -14.39 16.97
CA THR A 258 16.82 -13.81 16.64
C THR A 258 17.55 -13.35 17.91
N GLN A 259 16.85 -12.67 18.82
CA GLN A 259 17.42 -12.22 20.10
C GLN A 259 17.94 -13.40 20.94
N ASN A 260 17.15 -14.48 21.03
CA ASN A 260 17.57 -15.68 21.80
C ASN A 260 18.79 -16.36 21.16
N GLN A 261 18.89 -16.41 19.84
CA GLN A 261 20.07 -16.96 19.17
C GLN A 261 21.31 -16.08 19.34
N ILE A 262 21.16 -14.75 19.37
CA ILE A 262 22.25 -13.80 19.68
C ILE A 262 22.74 -14.01 21.12
N ILE A 263 21.84 -14.18 22.08
CA ILE A 263 22.18 -14.46 23.48
C ILE A 263 22.93 -15.80 23.60
N ALA A 264 22.56 -16.80 22.79
CA ALA A 264 23.26 -18.09 22.71
C ALA A 264 24.63 -18.01 22.01
N GLY A 265 25.06 -16.81 21.57
CA GLY A 265 26.36 -16.58 20.94
C GLY A 265 26.45 -16.88 19.45
N LYS A 266 25.33 -17.09 18.76
CA LYS A 266 25.32 -17.35 17.32
C LYS A 266 25.58 -16.09 16.49
N THR A 267 26.24 -16.28 15.38
CA THR A 267 26.48 -15.25 14.35
C THR A 267 25.26 -15.01 13.49
N GLU A 268 25.27 -13.90 12.72
CA GLU A 268 24.23 -13.60 11.75
C GLU A 268 24.01 -14.75 10.75
N ASP A 269 25.11 -15.33 10.22
CA ASP A 269 25.04 -16.40 9.23
C ASP A 269 24.44 -17.67 9.82
N GLU A 270 24.84 -18.08 11.04
CA GLU A 270 24.28 -19.24 11.73
C GLU A 270 22.78 -19.09 12.03
N ILE A 271 22.31 -17.87 12.31
CA ILE A 271 20.88 -17.58 12.53
C ILE A 271 20.13 -17.62 11.20
N ALA A 272 20.71 -17.08 10.15
CA ALA A 272 20.13 -17.01 8.82
C ALA A 272 19.96 -18.37 8.14
N GLU A 273 20.75 -19.39 8.52
CA GLU A 273 20.60 -20.77 8.03
C GLU A 273 19.30 -21.46 8.49
N THR A 274 18.57 -20.85 9.45
CA THR A 274 17.31 -21.38 9.98
C THR A 274 16.26 -21.49 8.88
N LYS A 275 15.68 -22.68 8.72
CA LYS A 275 14.63 -22.92 7.71
C LYS A 275 13.22 -22.90 8.30
N GLU A 276 13.10 -23.07 9.62
CA GLU A 276 11.84 -23.10 10.33
C GLU A 276 12.03 -22.63 11.78
N ILE A 277 11.07 -21.86 12.29
CA ILE A 277 11.06 -21.45 13.70
C ILE A 277 9.93 -22.19 14.39
N SER A 278 10.27 -22.95 15.44
CA SER A 278 9.28 -23.74 16.20
C SER A 278 8.16 -22.85 16.74
N GLY A 279 6.92 -23.25 16.51
CA GLY A 279 5.73 -22.50 16.94
C GLY A 279 5.33 -21.34 16.02
N VAL A 280 6.10 -21.03 14.98
CA VAL A 280 5.76 -20.02 13.99
C VAL A 280 5.16 -20.69 12.76
N VAL A 281 3.93 -20.26 12.38
CA VAL A 281 3.27 -20.82 11.19
C VAL A 281 4.06 -20.43 9.93
N SER A 282 4.37 -21.45 9.12
CA SER A 282 5.03 -21.25 7.82
C SER A 282 4.15 -20.40 6.90
N ARG A 283 4.78 -19.51 6.15
CA ARG A 283 4.13 -18.57 5.23
C ARG A 283 4.50 -18.88 3.78
N THR A 284 3.68 -18.48 2.85
CA THR A 284 4.02 -18.57 1.43
C THR A 284 5.14 -17.58 1.10
N SER A 285 6.06 -17.96 0.23
CA SER A 285 7.15 -17.10 -0.19
C SER A 285 7.00 -16.64 -1.63
N TYR A 286 7.18 -15.35 -1.89
CA TYR A 286 7.27 -14.76 -3.24
C TYR A 286 8.68 -14.92 -3.84
N TRP A 287 9.69 -15.10 -3.00
CA TRP A 287 11.08 -15.22 -3.41
C TRP A 287 11.81 -16.27 -2.55
N PRO A 288 12.87 -16.87 -3.07
CA PRO A 288 13.72 -17.73 -2.28
C PRO A 288 14.29 -17.00 -1.05
N ASP A 289 14.53 -17.72 0.03
CA ASP A 289 15.22 -17.23 1.23
C ASP A 289 14.51 -16.07 1.98
N ALA A 290 13.18 -15.98 1.90
CA ALA A 290 12.42 -14.93 2.55
C ALA A 290 12.60 -14.92 4.08
N LEU A 291 12.54 -16.09 4.73
CA LEU A 291 12.80 -16.20 6.18
C LEU A 291 14.22 -15.81 6.53
N GLU A 292 15.21 -16.28 5.75
CA GLU A 292 16.61 -15.91 5.94
C GLU A 292 16.82 -14.40 5.92
N LYS A 293 16.22 -13.70 4.92
CA LYS A 293 16.30 -12.24 4.83
C LYS A 293 15.68 -11.55 6.03
N ASN A 294 14.52 -12.01 6.49
CA ASN A 294 13.89 -11.45 7.69
C ASN A 294 14.77 -11.64 8.94
N LEU A 295 15.41 -12.79 9.09
CA LEU A 295 16.32 -13.05 10.22
C LEU A 295 17.58 -12.16 10.17
N ARG A 296 18.15 -11.95 8.98
CA ARG A 296 19.30 -11.04 8.81
C ARG A 296 18.95 -9.60 9.19
N GLU A 297 17.81 -9.11 8.71
CA GLU A 297 17.37 -7.75 9.04
C GLU A 297 17.01 -7.61 10.53
N ALA A 298 16.40 -8.64 11.14
CA ALA A 298 16.16 -8.68 12.59
C ALA A 298 17.47 -8.66 13.38
N TYR A 299 18.47 -9.41 12.96
CA TYR A 299 19.81 -9.40 13.58
C TYR A 299 20.43 -8.00 13.52
N LYS A 300 20.39 -7.35 12.37
CA LYS A 300 20.93 -6.00 12.20
C LYS A 300 20.19 -4.98 13.09
N GLU A 301 18.85 -5.04 13.16
CA GLU A 301 18.07 -4.15 14.02
C GLU A 301 18.42 -4.35 15.51
N LEU A 302 18.59 -5.60 15.94
CA LEU A 302 18.92 -5.94 17.34
C LEU A 302 20.35 -5.57 17.75
N LYS A 303 21.25 -5.35 16.77
CA LYS A 303 22.65 -4.96 16.98
C LYS A 303 22.89 -3.45 16.84
N ARG A 304 21.91 -2.68 16.35
CA ARG A 304 21.96 -1.21 16.32
C ARG A 304 21.80 -0.63 17.73
#